data_d4fafa7d5e5d89faeae070ada61a7c9f
#
_entry.id   d4fafa7d5e5d89faeae070ada61a7c9f
#
_cell.length_a   1.000
_cell.length_b   1.000
_cell.length_c   1.000
_cell.angle_alpha   90.00
_cell.angle_beta   90.00
_cell.angle_gamma   90.00
#
_symmetry.space_group_name_H-M   'P 1'
#
loop_
_entity.id
_entity.type
_entity.pdbx_description
1 polymer ?
#
loop_
_entity_poly.entity_id
_entity_poly.type
_entity_poly.pdbx_seq_one_letter_code
_entity_poly.pdbx_strand_id
1 'polypeptide(L)'
;DVYKRQLLNILMLSFSKKNILLGVTGGIAAYKAAEIIRLFKKLGANVRVVMTESAKEFITPLTLQAISGNEIHDSLLNTEAEAAMGHIELAKWADIILIAPCTAETISKITHGRADDLMGALILASKADIFIAPAMNMNMWLDDSTQQNYKTLSSRGISFIGPAEGEQACGDIGPGRMVEPENIIELISSSYKTGPLSGKTITITAGPTREQIDPVRFISNNSSGKMGYSLADAAIEAGASVNLVSGPVSLEADKSINLYKINSASEMMNVVMERMDSSDIFIGCAAVSDYKPADYSENKIKKDEMPHLEIELKKNEDILKNVATNFSSSYVVGFAAETSDINNNAMQKLKSKNLDMIISNDVSDKSIGFNVDDNEVTVITCDEKIFLKKDKKIRIAREILKIIANNTNK
;
A
#
# COMPACT_ATOMS: atom_id res chain seq x y z
N ASP A 1 -0.78 21.09 -21.72
CA ASP A 1 -0.50 19.66 -22.03
C ASP A 1 0.47 18.98 -21.06
N VAL A 2 1.52 19.69 -20.64
CA VAL A 2 2.50 19.21 -19.64
C VAL A 2 1.84 19.04 -18.28
N TYR A 3 1.03 19.99 -17.83
CA TYR A 3 0.26 19.94 -16.59
C TYR A 3 -0.72 18.77 -16.54
N LYS A 4 -1.45 18.52 -17.63
CA LYS A 4 -2.37 17.37 -17.72
C LYS A 4 -1.62 16.03 -17.67
N ARG A 5 -0.43 15.94 -18.27
CA ARG A 5 0.43 14.74 -18.20
C ARG A 5 1.01 14.53 -16.81
N GLN A 6 1.44 15.60 -16.13
CA GLN A 6 1.93 15.53 -14.75
C GLN A 6 0.81 15.12 -13.78
N LEU A 7 -0.39 15.72 -13.90
CA LEU A 7 -1.54 15.37 -13.10
C LEU A 7 -1.96 13.91 -13.32
N LEU A 8 -1.99 13.45 -14.59
CA LEU A 8 -2.31 12.07 -14.91
C LEU A 8 -1.28 11.09 -14.33
N ASN A 9 0.02 11.41 -14.39
CA ASN A 9 1.06 10.59 -13.80
C ASN A 9 0.90 10.52 -12.27
N ILE A 10 0.65 11.62 -11.60
CA ILE A 10 0.43 11.68 -10.15
C ILE A 10 -0.80 10.85 -9.75
N LEU A 11 -1.91 10.96 -10.50
CA LEU A 11 -3.12 10.17 -10.28
C LEU A 11 -2.88 8.67 -10.51
N MET A 12 -2.11 8.31 -11.55
CA MET A 12 -1.71 6.91 -11.78
C MET A 12 -0.94 6.32 -10.59
N LEU A 13 -0.07 7.11 -9.96
CA LEU A 13 0.73 6.71 -8.79
C LEU A 13 -0.13 6.39 -7.56
N SER A 14 -1.20 7.15 -7.36
CA SER A 14 -2.09 6.98 -6.20
C SER A 14 -2.96 5.72 -6.29
N PHE A 15 -3.23 5.20 -7.48
CA PHE A 15 -4.23 4.14 -7.70
C PHE A 15 -3.71 2.88 -8.38
N SER A 16 -2.49 2.89 -8.91
CA SER A 16 -1.89 1.71 -9.54
C SER A 16 -1.90 0.51 -8.58
N LYS A 17 -2.44 -0.62 -9.04
CA LYS A 17 -2.57 -1.87 -8.27
C LYS A 17 -3.47 -1.79 -7.03
N LYS A 18 -4.12 -0.65 -6.73
CA LYS A 18 -5.08 -0.57 -5.62
C LYS A 18 -6.40 -1.26 -5.95
N ASN A 19 -6.98 -1.84 -4.93
CA ASN A 19 -8.27 -2.51 -4.96
C ASN A 19 -9.36 -1.54 -4.51
N ILE A 20 -10.16 -1.07 -5.45
CA ILE A 20 -11.25 -0.11 -5.23
C ILE A 20 -12.58 -0.86 -5.17
N LEU A 21 -13.29 -0.74 -4.07
CA LEU A 21 -14.67 -1.19 -3.95
C LEU A 21 -15.60 0.00 -4.15
N LEU A 22 -16.29 0.04 -5.30
CA LEU A 22 -17.25 1.09 -5.60
C LEU A 22 -18.65 0.68 -5.15
N GLY A 23 -19.20 1.39 -4.18
CA GLY A 23 -20.58 1.27 -3.75
C GLY A 23 -21.47 2.22 -4.56
N VAL A 24 -22.52 1.67 -5.20
CA VAL A 24 -23.48 2.47 -5.98
C VAL A 24 -24.85 2.38 -5.32
N THR A 25 -25.41 3.54 -4.95
CA THR A 25 -26.73 3.62 -4.32
C THR A 25 -27.78 4.25 -5.22
N GLY A 26 -29.07 4.14 -4.85
CA GLY A 26 -30.19 4.54 -5.69
C GLY A 26 -30.35 6.06 -5.82
N GLY A 27 -30.01 6.61 -6.96
CA GLY A 27 -30.18 8.02 -7.29
C GLY A 27 -29.79 8.30 -8.73
N ILE A 28 -30.29 9.42 -9.28
CA ILE A 28 -30.04 9.78 -10.68
C ILE A 28 -28.55 9.83 -11.03
N ALA A 29 -27.69 10.22 -10.10
CA ALA A 29 -26.24 10.27 -10.31
C ALA A 29 -25.56 8.90 -10.45
N ALA A 30 -26.29 7.77 -10.32
CA ALA A 30 -25.74 6.42 -10.48
C ALA A 30 -25.11 6.20 -11.88
N TYR A 31 -25.55 6.90 -12.93
CA TYR A 31 -24.92 6.82 -14.26
C TYR A 31 -23.44 7.22 -14.25
N LYS A 32 -23.02 8.11 -13.34
CA LYS A 32 -21.63 8.54 -13.20
C LYS A 32 -20.70 7.42 -12.69
N ALA A 33 -21.25 6.36 -12.07
CA ALA A 33 -20.46 5.21 -11.63
C ALA A 33 -19.71 4.55 -12.79
N ALA A 34 -20.29 4.54 -13.99
CA ALA A 34 -19.65 4.02 -15.19
C ALA A 34 -18.34 4.75 -15.53
N GLU A 35 -18.34 6.09 -15.40
CA GLU A 35 -17.15 6.91 -15.66
C GLU A 35 -16.12 6.76 -14.52
N ILE A 36 -16.56 6.71 -13.28
CA ILE A 36 -15.69 6.46 -12.11
C ILE A 36 -14.91 5.15 -12.31
N ILE A 37 -15.59 4.07 -12.73
CA ILE A 37 -14.94 2.78 -13.00
C ILE A 37 -13.87 2.91 -14.10
N ARG A 38 -14.22 3.57 -15.22
CA ARG A 38 -13.28 3.78 -16.33
C ARG A 38 -12.04 4.56 -15.90
N LEU A 39 -12.23 5.61 -15.12
CA LEU A 39 -11.13 6.45 -14.63
C LEU A 39 -10.19 5.65 -13.72
N PHE A 40 -10.72 4.92 -12.72
CA PHE A 40 -9.89 4.07 -11.86
C PHE A 40 -9.14 2.99 -12.64
N LYS A 41 -9.79 2.31 -13.58
CA LYS A 41 -9.13 1.32 -14.43
C LYS A 41 -8.02 1.92 -15.30
N LYS A 42 -8.25 3.11 -15.86
CA LYS A 42 -7.23 3.86 -16.62
C LYS A 42 -6.01 4.22 -15.76
N LEU A 43 -6.22 4.41 -14.46
CA LEU A 43 -5.17 4.66 -13.47
C LEU A 43 -4.52 3.37 -12.91
N GLY A 44 -4.88 2.20 -13.45
CA GLY A 44 -4.27 0.92 -13.07
C GLY A 44 -4.86 0.28 -11.81
N ALA A 45 -6.01 0.75 -11.32
CA ALA A 45 -6.70 0.16 -10.20
C ALA A 45 -7.51 -1.08 -10.59
N ASN A 46 -7.69 -2.00 -9.65
CA ASN A 46 -8.66 -3.09 -9.73
C ASN A 46 -9.99 -2.61 -9.15
N VAL A 47 -11.08 -2.67 -9.91
CA VAL A 47 -12.37 -2.16 -9.45
C VAL A 47 -13.39 -3.29 -9.34
N ARG A 48 -14.01 -3.42 -8.18
CA ARG A 48 -15.21 -4.22 -7.94
C ARG A 48 -16.37 -3.32 -7.55
N VAL A 49 -17.59 -3.75 -7.84
CA VAL A 49 -18.78 -2.92 -7.63
C VAL A 49 -19.77 -3.63 -6.74
N VAL A 50 -20.31 -2.87 -5.78
CA VAL A 50 -21.45 -3.28 -4.94
C VAL A 50 -22.61 -2.36 -5.25
N MET A 51 -23.79 -2.91 -5.48
CA MET A 51 -25.00 -2.15 -5.76
C MET A 51 -26.05 -2.39 -4.69
N THR A 52 -26.75 -1.31 -4.29
CA THR A 52 -28.01 -1.47 -3.54
C THR A 52 -29.15 -1.85 -4.48
N GLU A 53 -30.22 -2.46 -3.95
CA GLU A 53 -31.41 -2.79 -4.76
C GLU A 53 -31.96 -1.55 -5.51
N SER A 54 -32.04 -0.39 -4.81
CA SER A 54 -32.52 0.85 -5.43
C SER A 54 -31.57 1.39 -6.51
N ALA A 55 -30.29 1.03 -6.52
CA ALA A 55 -29.37 1.44 -7.57
C ALA A 55 -29.69 0.79 -8.92
N LYS A 56 -30.24 -0.43 -8.90
CA LYS A 56 -30.59 -1.19 -10.11
C LYS A 56 -31.70 -0.53 -10.94
N GLU A 57 -32.52 0.30 -10.30
CA GLU A 57 -33.57 1.09 -10.98
C GLU A 57 -32.99 2.25 -11.83
N PHE A 58 -31.76 2.69 -11.54
CA PHE A 58 -31.10 3.81 -12.23
C PHE A 58 -30.03 3.36 -13.22
N ILE A 59 -29.36 2.24 -12.96
CA ILE A 59 -28.34 1.68 -13.83
C ILE A 59 -28.32 0.15 -13.67
N THR A 60 -28.24 -0.58 -14.78
CA THR A 60 -28.27 -2.05 -14.71
C THR A 60 -26.95 -2.62 -14.22
N PRO A 61 -26.97 -3.72 -13.41
CA PRO A 61 -25.76 -4.47 -13.05
C PRO A 61 -24.91 -4.85 -14.25
N LEU A 62 -25.54 -5.26 -15.35
CA LEU A 62 -24.87 -5.67 -16.59
C LEU A 62 -24.00 -4.53 -17.17
N THR A 63 -24.45 -3.28 -17.08
CA THR A 63 -23.66 -2.11 -17.53
C THR A 63 -22.36 -1.98 -16.73
N LEU A 64 -22.44 -2.05 -15.40
CA LEU A 64 -21.28 -1.91 -14.54
C LEU A 64 -20.35 -3.14 -14.59
N GLN A 65 -20.91 -4.33 -14.76
CA GLN A 65 -20.16 -5.58 -15.01
C GLN A 65 -19.34 -5.48 -16.28
N ALA A 66 -19.93 -5.04 -17.38
CA ALA A 66 -19.23 -4.91 -18.66
C ALA A 66 -18.06 -3.91 -18.60
N ILE A 67 -18.21 -2.82 -17.83
CA ILE A 67 -17.19 -1.78 -17.69
C ILE A 67 -16.10 -2.19 -16.69
N SER A 68 -16.48 -2.74 -15.54
CA SER A 68 -15.52 -3.19 -14.51
C SER A 68 -14.75 -4.43 -14.96
N GLY A 69 -15.39 -5.30 -15.73
CA GLY A 69 -14.86 -6.62 -16.10
C GLY A 69 -14.96 -7.63 -14.94
N ASN A 70 -15.71 -7.31 -13.89
CA ASN A 70 -15.91 -8.14 -12.71
C ASN A 70 -17.41 -8.30 -12.44
N GLU A 71 -17.78 -9.41 -11.81
CA GLU A 71 -19.14 -9.64 -11.33
C GLU A 71 -19.57 -8.52 -10.35
N ILE A 72 -20.87 -8.19 -10.39
CA ILE A 72 -21.48 -7.20 -9.52
C ILE A 72 -21.99 -7.88 -8.26
N HIS A 73 -21.65 -7.33 -7.11
CA HIS A 73 -22.12 -7.82 -5.83
C HIS A 73 -23.35 -6.99 -5.40
N ASP A 74 -24.50 -7.64 -5.18
CA ASP A 74 -25.75 -6.96 -4.90
C ASP A 74 -26.58 -7.62 -3.79
N SER A 75 -26.18 -8.80 -3.32
CA SER A 75 -26.89 -9.55 -2.29
C SER A 75 -25.94 -10.03 -1.19
N LEU A 76 -26.39 -9.91 0.06
CA LEU A 76 -25.64 -10.37 1.23
C LEU A 76 -25.62 -11.91 1.34
N LEU A 77 -26.68 -12.58 0.85
CA LEU A 77 -26.92 -14.02 1.03
C LEU A 77 -26.93 -14.78 -0.32
N ASN A 78 -26.17 -14.32 -1.28
CA ASN A 78 -26.02 -15.07 -2.54
C ASN A 78 -25.03 -16.22 -2.36
N THR A 79 -25.52 -17.45 -2.34
CA THR A 79 -24.71 -18.67 -2.13
C THR A 79 -23.65 -18.91 -3.21
N GLU A 80 -23.88 -18.47 -4.45
CA GLU A 80 -22.91 -18.57 -5.54
C GLU A 80 -21.81 -17.52 -5.40
N ALA A 81 -22.17 -16.29 -5.03
CA ALA A 81 -21.20 -15.21 -4.77
C ALA A 81 -20.39 -15.47 -3.50
N GLU A 82 -20.98 -16.08 -2.47
CA GLU A 82 -20.29 -16.44 -1.22
C GLU A 82 -19.26 -17.56 -1.43
N ALA A 83 -19.49 -18.46 -2.37
CA ALA A 83 -18.54 -19.49 -2.80
C ALA A 83 -17.36 -18.91 -3.61
N ALA A 84 -17.55 -17.76 -4.30
CA ALA A 84 -16.53 -17.11 -5.10
C ALA A 84 -15.71 -16.09 -4.29
N MET A 85 -16.38 -15.16 -3.59
CA MET A 85 -15.77 -14.17 -2.67
C MET A 85 -16.86 -13.59 -1.77
N GLY A 86 -17.01 -14.13 -0.56
CA GLY A 86 -17.98 -13.67 0.43
C GLY A 86 -17.73 -12.23 0.88
N HIS A 87 -18.74 -11.62 1.53
CA HIS A 87 -18.68 -10.22 1.98
C HIS A 87 -17.45 -9.90 2.86
N ILE A 88 -17.01 -10.85 3.71
CA ILE A 88 -15.80 -10.66 4.54
C ILE A 88 -14.52 -10.61 3.68
N GLU A 89 -14.42 -11.46 2.65
CA GLU A 89 -13.27 -11.46 1.75
C GLU A 89 -13.24 -10.21 0.89
N LEU A 90 -14.40 -9.75 0.42
CA LEU A 90 -14.54 -8.51 -0.33
C LEU A 90 -14.17 -7.28 0.51
N ALA A 91 -14.58 -7.25 1.80
CA ALA A 91 -14.19 -6.22 2.76
C ALA A 91 -12.67 -6.21 3.02
N LYS A 92 -12.04 -7.39 3.09
CA LYS A 92 -10.58 -7.52 3.23
C LYS A 92 -9.83 -7.22 1.93
N TRP A 93 -10.44 -7.45 0.78
CA TRP A 93 -9.83 -7.21 -0.52
C TRP A 93 -9.66 -5.71 -0.80
N ALA A 94 -10.62 -4.88 -0.40
CA ALA A 94 -10.63 -3.45 -0.66
C ALA A 94 -9.49 -2.71 0.06
N ASP A 95 -8.77 -1.84 -0.65
CA ASP A 95 -7.87 -0.84 -0.11
C ASP A 95 -8.61 0.49 0.09
N ILE A 96 -9.57 0.79 -0.79
CA ILE A 96 -10.44 1.96 -0.75
C ILE A 96 -11.88 1.50 -0.98
N ILE A 97 -12.81 2.03 -0.19
CA ILE A 97 -14.24 1.95 -0.45
C ILE A 97 -14.72 3.35 -0.83
N LEU A 98 -15.24 3.50 -2.03
CA LEU A 98 -15.91 4.73 -2.50
C LEU A 98 -17.39 4.45 -2.67
N ILE A 99 -18.25 5.22 -2.00
CA ILE A 99 -19.71 5.17 -2.18
C ILE A 99 -20.13 6.36 -3.02
N ALA A 100 -20.43 6.12 -4.29
CA ALA A 100 -20.74 7.17 -5.28
C ALA A 100 -21.73 6.67 -6.35
N PRO A 101 -22.94 7.22 -6.39
CA PRO A 101 -23.52 8.20 -5.45
C PRO A 101 -23.83 7.59 -4.08
N CYS A 102 -23.88 8.44 -3.04
CA CYS A 102 -24.36 8.04 -1.73
C CYS A 102 -25.60 8.83 -1.32
N THR A 103 -26.70 8.12 -1.06
CA THR A 103 -27.99 8.70 -0.64
C THR A 103 -28.01 9.01 0.85
N ALA A 104 -28.95 9.87 1.29
CA ALA A 104 -29.18 10.17 2.71
C ALA A 104 -29.50 8.89 3.51
N GLU A 105 -30.27 7.95 2.94
CA GLU A 105 -30.58 6.66 3.57
C GLU A 105 -29.30 5.86 3.81
N THR A 106 -28.41 5.77 2.84
CA THR A 106 -27.13 5.04 3.00
C THR A 106 -26.23 5.71 4.05
N ILE A 107 -26.17 7.04 4.08
CA ILE A 107 -25.44 7.78 5.12
C ILE A 107 -26.02 7.44 6.50
N SER A 108 -27.34 7.45 6.65
CA SER A 108 -28.03 7.10 7.89
C SER A 108 -27.74 5.65 8.33
N LYS A 109 -27.84 4.69 7.41
CA LYS A 109 -27.53 3.26 7.69
C LYS A 109 -26.10 3.09 8.23
N ILE A 110 -25.13 3.69 7.58
CA ILE A 110 -23.71 3.60 7.97
C ILE A 110 -23.52 4.24 9.36
N THR A 111 -24.14 5.39 9.62
CA THR A 111 -24.06 6.10 10.90
C THR A 111 -24.51 5.23 12.06
N HIS A 112 -25.59 4.48 11.86
CA HIS A 112 -26.19 3.63 12.89
C HIS A 112 -25.66 2.19 12.90
N GLY A 113 -24.66 1.87 12.06
CA GLY A 113 -24.06 0.54 12.01
C GLY A 113 -25.02 -0.57 11.54
N ARG A 114 -25.95 -0.25 10.65
CA ARG A 114 -26.90 -1.24 10.13
C ARG A 114 -26.22 -2.09 9.06
N ALA A 115 -26.35 -3.39 9.20
CA ALA A 115 -25.81 -4.41 8.29
C ALA A 115 -26.93 -5.31 7.71
N ASP A 116 -28.07 -4.70 7.39
CA ASP A 116 -29.24 -5.36 6.81
C ASP A 116 -29.11 -5.54 5.29
N ASP A 117 -28.06 -4.96 4.69
CA ASP A 117 -27.67 -5.17 3.30
C ASP A 117 -26.15 -5.40 3.16
N LEU A 118 -25.73 -5.79 1.95
CA LEU A 118 -24.33 -6.08 1.65
C LEU A 118 -23.43 -4.85 1.88
N MET A 119 -23.87 -3.64 1.52
CA MET A 119 -23.13 -2.39 1.69
C MET A 119 -22.82 -2.11 3.16
N GLY A 120 -23.83 -2.18 4.03
CA GLY A 120 -23.66 -1.99 5.46
C GLY A 120 -22.73 -3.02 6.09
N ALA A 121 -22.88 -4.31 5.72
CA ALA A 121 -22.02 -5.38 6.21
C ALA A 121 -20.55 -5.19 5.80
N LEU A 122 -20.30 -4.79 4.56
CA LEU A 122 -18.95 -4.53 4.04
C LEU A 122 -18.26 -3.38 4.77
N ILE A 123 -18.97 -2.28 5.01
CA ILE A 123 -18.42 -1.10 5.70
C ILE A 123 -18.02 -1.45 7.14
N LEU A 124 -18.86 -2.20 7.85
CA LEU A 124 -18.55 -2.64 9.22
C LEU A 124 -17.38 -3.63 9.30
N ALA A 125 -17.20 -4.47 8.28
CA ALA A 125 -16.17 -5.50 8.24
C ALA A 125 -14.82 -4.99 7.69
N SER A 126 -14.80 -3.81 7.04
CA SER A 126 -13.62 -3.32 6.32
C SER A 126 -12.71 -2.49 7.22
N LYS A 127 -11.41 -2.54 6.88
CA LYS A 127 -10.36 -1.63 7.37
C LYS A 127 -9.89 -0.64 6.29
N ALA A 128 -10.54 -0.65 5.12
CA ALA A 128 -10.20 0.23 4.01
C ALA A 128 -10.53 1.70 4.35
N ASP A 129 -9.84 2.62 3.67
CA ASP A 129 -10.21 4.02 3.71
C ASP A 129 -11.57 4.21 3.02
N ILE A 130 -12.53 4.87 3.70
CA ILE A 130 -13.90 5.03 3.23
C ILE A 130 -14.11 6.47 2.77
N PHE A 131 -14.57 6.62 1.53
CA PHE A 131 -14.96 7.88 0.92
C PHE A 131 -16.43 7.86 0.52
N ILE A 132 -17.12 8.95 0.78
CA ILE A 132 -18.55 9.11 0.46
C ILE A 132 -18.72 10.32 -0.44
N ALA A 133 -19.35 10.12 -1.62
CA ALA A 133 -19.77 11.18 -2.52
C ALA A 133 -21.31 11.36 -2.42
N PRO A 134 -21.80 12.30 -1.61
CA PRO A 134 -23.24 12.51 -1.42
C PRO A 134 -23.94 12.94 -2.70
N ALA A 135 -25.18 12.42 -2.89
CA ALA A 135 -26.05 12.81 -3.99
C ALA A 135 -27.52 12.76 -3.52
N MET A 136 -28.15 13.90 -3.37
CA MET A 136 -29.52 14.02 -2.92
C MET A 136 -30.08 15.41 -3.24
N ASN A 137 -31.40 15.63 -3.04
CA ASN A 137 -31.97 16.96 -3.10
C ASN A 137 -31.37 17.90 -2.04
N MET A 138 -31.31 19.20 -2.35
CA MET A 138 -30.73 20.22 -1.47
C MET A 138 -31.34 20.19 -0.06
N ASN A 139 -32.65 20.11 0.05
CA ASN A 139 -33.36 20.12 1.35
C ASN A 139 -33.00 18.82 2.15
N MET A 140 -32.85 17.68 1.48
CA MET A 140 -32.40 16.44 2.14
C MET A 140 -30.97 16.57 2.65
N TRP A 141 -30.10 17.27 1.92
CA TRP A 141 -28.73 17.50 2.38
C TRP A 141 -28.70 18.44 3.59
N LEU A 142 -29.49 19.54 3.53
CA LEU A 142 -29.54 20.56 4.58
C LEU A 142 -30.33 20.12 5.83
N ASP A 143 -31.07 19.01 5.75
CA ASP A 143 -31.82 18.46 6.88
C ASP A 143 -30.92 18.14 8.06
N ASP A 144 -31.37 18.53 9.27
CA ASP A 144 -30.61 18.38 10.50
C ASP A 144 -30.18 16.94 10.75
N SER A 145 -31.01 15.96 10.40
CA SER A 145 -30.68 14.51 10.55
C SER A 145 -29.54 14.12 9.64
N THR A 146 -29.55 14.59 8.38
CA THR A 146 -28.47 14.33 7.42
C THR A 146 -27.17 15.01 7.85
N GLN A 147 -27.24 16.26 8.32
CA GLN A 147 -26.08 17.00 8.81
C GLN A 147 -25.49 16.38 10.09
N GLN A 148 -26.34 15.85 10.98
CA GLN A 148 -25.88 15.14 12.16
C GLN A 148 -25.16 13.82 11.78
N ASN A 149 -25.70 13.07 10.84
CA ASN A 149 -25.10 11.86 10.32
C ASN A 149 -23.75 12.13 9.64
N TYR A 150 -23.66 13.19 8.82
CA TYR A 150 -22.43 13.66 8.20
C TYR A 150 -21.33 13.95 9.25
N LYS A 151 -21.66 14.76 10.27
CA LYS A 151 -20.72 15.09 11.37
C LYS A 151 -20.24 13.84 12.11
N THR A 152 -21.15 12.92 12.40
CA THR A 152 -20.84 11.68 13.10
C THR A 152 -19.88 10.80 12.30
N LEU A 153 -20.13 10.60 11.01
CA LEU A 153 -19.27 9.79 10.16
C LEU A 153 -17.91 10.44 9.93
N SER A 154 -17.86 11.76 9.74
CA SER A 154 -16.62 12.51 9.63
C SER A 154 -15.76 12.39 10.88
N SER A 155 -16.35 12.43 12.07
CA SER A 155 -15.64 12.24 13.35
C SER A 155 -15.09 10.79 13.53
N ARG A 156 -15.66 9.82 12.81
CA ARG A 156 -15.19 8.43 12.77
C ARG A 156 -14.11 8.17 11.70
N GLY A 157 -13.66 9.22 11.00
CA GLY A 157 -12.61 9.13 9.99
C GLY A 157 -13.10 8.80 8.57
N ILE A 158 -14.40 8.83 8.31
CA ILE A 158 -14.96 8.69 6.96
C ILE A 158 -14.85 10.02 6.23
N SER A 159 -14.27 10.01 5.04
CA SER A 159 -14.04 11.20 4.23
C SER A 159 -15.21 11.48 3.29
N PHE A 160 -15.72 12.71 3.31
CA PHE A 160 -16.77 13.14 2.40
C PHE A 160 -16.19 13.97 1.24
N ILE A 161 -16.69 13.69 0.02
CA ILE A 161 -16.32 14.39 -1.21
C ILE A 161 -17.56 15.10 -1.73
N GLY A 162 -17.66 16.38 -1.43
CA GLY A 162 -18.85 17.16 -1.72
C GLY A 162 -19.92 17.10 -0.63
N PRO A 163 -21.22 17.33 -0.98
CA PRO A 163 -21.74 17.49 -2.33
C PRO A 163 -21.31 18.81 -2.99
N ALA A 164 -21.39 18.85 -4.32
CA ALA A 164 -21.22 20.08 -5.09
C ALA A 164 -22.50 20.92 -5.11
N GLU A 165 -22.34 22.23 -5.35
CA GLU A 165 -23.43 23.13 -5.58
C GLU A 165 -23.83 23.22 -7.07
N GLY A 166 -25.08 23.51 -7.35
CA GLY A 166 -25.56 23.73 -8.70
C GLY A 166 -27.03 23.36 -8.88
N GLU A 167 -27.50 23.49 -10.12
CA GLU A 167 -28.85 23.10 -10.51
C GLU A 167 -29.03 21.58 -10.41
N GLN A 168 -30.08 21.14 -9.78
CA GLN A 168 -30.47 19.77 -9.59
C GLN A 168 -31.50 19.30 -10.61
N ALA A 169 -31.72 18.00 -10.75
CA ALA A 169 -32.69 17.46 -11.71
C ALA A 169 -34.13 17.92 -11.46
N CYS A 170 -34.45 18.36 -10.25
CA CYS A 170 -35.76 18.94 -9.89
C CYS A 170 -35.87 20.48 -10.14
N GLY A 171 -34.79 21.12 -10.61
CA GLY A 171 -34.73 22.56 -10.84
C GLY A 171 -34.27 23.39 -9.64
N ASP A 172 -34.08 22.78 -8.46
CA ASP A 172 -33.54 23.48 -7.29
C ASP A 172 -32.03 23.80 -7.50
N ILE A 173 -31.60 24.95 -6.97
CA ILE A 173 -30.18 25.36 -7.02
C ILE A 173 -29.63 25.40 -5.61
N GLY A 174 -28.57 24.59 -5.37
CA GLY A 174 -27.91 24.51 -4.07
C GLY A 174 -27.03 23.26 -3.91
N PRO A 175 -26.56 22.99 -2.68
CA PRO A 175 -25.75 21.81 -2.40
C PRO A 175 -26.58 20.52 -2.49
N GLY A 176 -26.01 19.46 -3.03
CA GLY A 176 -26.68 18.15 -3.14
C GLY A 176 -26.28 17.36 -4.37
N ARG A 177 -25.65 18.00 -5.36
CA ARG A 177 -25.13 17.29 -6.55
C ARG A 177 -23.89 16.47 -6.20
N MET A 178 -23.83 15.25 -6.75
CA MET A 178 -22.58 14.50 -6.70
C MET A 178 -21.47 15.23 -7.46
N VAL A 179 -20.31 15.35 -6.85
CA VAL A 179 -19.07 15.86 -7.49
C VAL A 179 -18.77 15.09 -8.78
N GLU A 180 -18.17 15.75 -9.76
CA GLU A 180 -17.84 15.11 -11.03
C GLU A 180 -16.78 14.00 -10.83
N PRO A 181 -16.83 12.90 -11.62
CA PRO A 181 -15.96 11.73 -11.46
C PRO A 181 -14.47 12.07 -11.40
N GLU A 182 -13.99 12.97 -12.26
CA GLU A 182 -12.59 13.40 -12.31
C GLU A 182 -12.17 14.07 -11.00
N ASN A 183 -13.02 14.94 -10.47
CA ASN A 183 -12.77 15.67 -9.23
C ASN A 183 -12.80 14.72 -8.01
N ILE A 184 -13.69 13.71 -8.02
CA ILE A 184 -13.71 12.67 -6.97
C ILE A 184 -12.35 11.98 -6.91
N ILE A 185 -11.84 11.54 -8.06
CA ILE A 185 -10.55 10.84 -8.13
C ILE A 185 -9.40 11.74 -7.71
N GLU A 186 -9.42 13.02 -8.11
CA GLU A 186 -8.40 13.98 -7.73
C GLU A 186 -8.40 14.25 -6.22
N LEU A 187 -9.59 14.40 -5.60
CA LEU A 187 -9.72 14.62 -4.15
C LEU A 187 -9.27 13.40 -3.34
N ILE A 188 -9.62 12.17 -3.78
CA ILE A 188 -9.11 10.95 -3.15
C ILE A 188 -7.58 10.89 -3.28
N SER A 189 -7.02 11.16 -4.46
CA SER A 189 -5.56 11.18 -4.65
C SER A 189 -4.88 12.21 -3.77
N SER A 190 -5.48 13.38 -3.61
CA SER A 190 -4.95 14.47 -2.80
C SER A 190 -4.88 14.12 -1.31
N SER A 191 -5.81 13.30 -0.80
CA SER A 191 -5.77 12.84 0.59
C SER A 191 -4.54 12.00 0.91
N TYR A 192 -3.92 11.38 -0.10
CA TYR A 192 -2.67 10.63 0.05
C TYR A 192 -1.41 11.48 -0.17
N LYS A 193 -1.50 12.64 -0.83
CA LYS A 193 -0.35 13.55 -1.06
C LYS A 193 0.08 14.34 0.18
N THR A 194 -0.85 14.60 1.08
CA THR A 194 -0.60 15.27 2.38
C THR A 194 -0.34 14.25 3.48
N GLY A 195 0.25 13.12 3.12
CA GLY A 195 0.53 12.04 4.04
C GLY A 195 1.53 12.43 5.15
N PRO A 196 1.62 11.62 6.20
CA PRO A 196 2.42 11.92 7.40
C PRO A 196 3.93 12.02 7.13
N LEU A 197 4.40 11.59 5.95
CA LEU A 197 5.80 11.65 5.50
C LEU A 197 6.00 12.63 4.33
N SER A 198 5.06 13.55 4.12
CA SER A 198 5.19 14.59 3.09
C SER A 198 6.44 15.46 3.32
N GLY A 199 7.21 15.67 2.26
CA GLY A 199 8.47 16.43 2.30
C GLY A 199 9.67 15.62 2.82
N LYS A 200 9.50 14.37 3.23
CA LYS A 200 10.59 13.46 3.63
C LYS A 200 11.11 12.67 2.44
N THR A 201 12.41 12.42 2.43
CA THR A 201 13.06 11.49 1.50
C THR A 201 13.44 10.21 2.21
N ILE A 202 13.04 9.07 1.65
CA ILE A 202 13.29 7.73 2.22
C ILE A 202 14.12 6.90 1.26
N THR A 203 15.26 6.40 1.73
CA THR A 203 16.05 5.41 0.99
C THR A 203 15.76 4.02 1.54
N ILE A 204 15.35 3.11 0.65
CA ILE A 204 14.93 1.73 0.98
C ILE A 204 15.80 0.75 0.20
N THR A 205 16.32 -0.28 0.87
CA THR A 205 16.96 -1.40 0.18
C THR A 205 16.01 -2.57 0.04
N ALA A 206 16.04 -3.28 -1.10
CA ALA A 206 15.13 -4.40 -1.39
C ALA A 206 15.81 -5.52 -2.17
N GLY A 207 15.22 -6.71 -2.13
CA GLY A 207 15.71 -7.86 -2.87
C GLY A 207 16.98 -8.50 -2.29
N PRO A 208 17.52 -9.54 -2.94
CA PRO A 208 18.77 -10.18 -2.55
C PRO A 208 19.96 -9.47 -3.19
N THR A 209 21.15 -9.65 -2.63
CA THR A 209 22.40 -9.43 -3.37
C THR A 209 22.92 -10.73 -3.95
N ARG A 210 23.75 -10.66 -4.99
CA ARG A 210 24.40 -11.76 -5.66
C ARG A 210 25.90 -11.54 -5.63
N GLU A 211 26.61 -12.43 -4.95
CA GLU A 211 28.07 -12.37 -4.84
C GLU A 211 28.66 -13.37 -5.81
N GLN A 212 29.25 -12.86 -6.89
CA GLN A 212 29.73 -13.70 -7.99
C GLN A 212 30.91 -14.56 -7.58
N ILE A 213 30.86 -15.84 -7.92
CA ILE A 213 31.97 -16.82 -7.82
C ILE A 213 32.74 -16.84 -9.16
N ASP A 214 31.99 -16.95 -10.25
CA ASP A 214 32.46 -16.91 -11.62
C ASP A 214 31.35 -16.26 -12.52
N PRO A 215 31.53 -16.08 -13.85
CA PRO A 215 30.53 -15.49 -14.72
C PRO A 215 29.17 -16.20 -14.74
N VAL A 216 29.07 -17.42 -14.16
CA VAL A 216 27.88 -18.27 -14.23
C VAL A 216 27.26 -18.51 -12.86
N ARG A 217 28.05 -18.51 -11.78
CA ARG A 217 27.61 -18.91 -10.43
C ARG A 217 27.79 -17.78 -9.44
N PHE A 218 26.86 -17.72 -8.48
CA PHE A 218 26.86 -16.70 -7.43
C PHE A 218 26.29 -17.28 -6.11
N ILE A 219 26.65 -16.66 -5.01
CA ILE A 219 26.03 -16.85 -3.70
C ILE A 219 24.94 -15.78 -3.53
N SER A 220 23.79 -16.15 -3.01
CA SER A 220 22.67 -15.24 -2.80
C SER A 220 21.75 -15.72 -1.68
N ASN A 221 20.94 -14.82 -1.14
CA ASN A 221 19.90 -15.12 -0.17
C ASN A 221 18.54 -15.31 -0.84
N ASN A 222 17.67 -16.11 -0.22
CA ASN A 222 16.28 -16.23 -0.66
C ASN A 222 15.55 -14.93 -0.33
N SER A 223 15.26 -14.13 -1.34
CA SER A 223 14.42 -12.93 -1.19
C SER A 223 13.73 -12.60 -2.51
N SER A 224 12.45 -12.38 -2.47
CA SER A 224 11.67 -11.90 -3.62
C SER A 224 11.63 -10.38 -3.77
N GLY A 225 12.10 -9.64 -2.76
CA GLY A 225 12.00 -8.18 -2.71
C GLY A 225 10.62 -7.62 -2.35
N LYS A 226 9.58 -8.47 -2.27
CA LYS A 226 8.18 -8.03 -2.09
C LYS A 226 7.98 -7.07 -0.91
N MET A 227 8.62 -7.30 0.24
CA MET A 227 8.46 -6.42 1.40
C MET A 227 9.06 -5.04 1.16
N GLY A 228 10.28 -4.95 0.61
CA GLY A 228 10.92 -3.68 0.29
C GLY A 228 10.16 -2.87 -0.77
N TYR A 229 9.60 -3.54 -1.79
CA TYR A 229 8.73 -2.88 -2.77
C TYR A 229 7.41 -2.42 -2.16
N SER A 230 6.79 -3.22 -1.27
CA SER A 230 5.60 -2.79 -0.54
C SER A 230 5.86 -1.58 0.37
N LEU A 231 7.04 -1.51 1.00
CA LEU A 231 7.45 -0.34 1.78
C LEU A 231 7.64 0.89 0.89
N ALA A 232 8.22 0.73 -0.30
CA ALA A 232 8.41 1.81 -1.25
C ALA A 232 7.05 2.34 -1.76
N ASP A 233 6.12 1.45 -2.13
CA ASP A 233 4.77 1.82 -2.53
C ASP A 233 4.02 2.56 -1.40
N ALA A 234 4.07 2.02 -0.16
CA ALA A 234 3.43 2.64 0.99
C ALA A 234 4.08 3.99 1.40
N ALA A 235 5.39 4.17 1.17
CA ALA A 235 6.09 5.41 1.42
C ALA A 235 5.64 6.53 0.45
N ILE A 236 5.47 6.21 -0.84
CA ILE A 236 4.87 7.12 -1.81
C ILE A 236 3.45 7.49 -1.40
N GLU A 237 2.63 6.52 -0.97
CA GLU A 237 1.28 6.76 -0.46
C GLU A 237 1.27 7.69 0.76
N ALA A 238 2.29 7.59 1.61
CA ALA A 238 2.48 8.47 2.76
C ALA A 238 3.05 9.86 2.41
N GLY A 239 3.26 10.16 1.12
CA GLY A 239 3.72 11.45 0.61
C GLY A 239 5.23 11.65 0.56
N ALA A 240 6.03 10.61 0.80
CA ALA A 240 7.48 10.70 0.76
C ALA A 240 8.05 10.63 -0.67
N SER A 241 9.24 11.20 -0.86
CA SER A 241 10.09 10.88 -2.01
C SER A 241 10.87 9.59 -1.72
N VAL A 242 10.94 8.66 -2.67
CA VAL A 242 11.52 7.33 -2.43
C VAL A 242 12.67 7.03 -3.38
N ASN A 243 13.82 6.67 -2.79
CA ASN A 243 14.93 6.03 -3.47
C ASN A 243 14.90 4.52 -3.13
N LEU A 244 14.69 3.66 -4.11
CA LEU A 244 14.66 2.21 -3.95
C LEU A 244 15.93 1.60 -4.55
N VAL A 245 16.82 1.10 -3.70
CA VAL A 245 18.05 0.39 -4.10
C VAL A 245 17.75 -1.11 -4.10
N SER A 246 17.60 -1.69 -5.29
CA SER A 246 17.08 -3.06 -5.44
C SER A 246 18.10 -4.01 -6.05
N GLY A 247 18.33 -5.11 -5.35
CA GLY A 247 18.96 -6.29 -5.93
C GLY A 247 18.08 -6.96 -6.99
N PRO A 248 18.57 -8.05 -7.63
CA PRO A 248 17.88 -8.67 -8.76
C PRO A 248 16.57 -9.33 -8.35
N VAL A 249 15.46 -8.75 -8.81
CA VAL A 249 14.09 -9.26 -8.64
C VAL A 249 13.29 -9.08 -9.92
N SER A 250 12.17 -9.80 -10.05
CA SER A 250 11.24 -9.69 -11.19
C SER A 250 10.13 -8.65 -10.97
N LEU A 251 10.18 -7.90 -9.86
CA LEU A 251 9.19 -6.89 -9.53
C LEU A 251 9.45 -5.60 -10.31
N GLU A 252 8.37 -4.91 -10.65
CA GLU A 252 8.42 -3.57 -11.22
C GLU A 252 8.10 -2.55 -10.13
N ALA A 253 8.91 -1.50 -10.03
CA ALA A 253 8.65 -0.38 -9.15
C ALA A 253 7.67 0.59 -9.80
N ASP A 254 6.91 1.31 -8.98
CA ASP A 254 6.11 2.43 -9.45
C ASP A 254 7.00 3.50 -10.10
N LYS A 255 6.48 4.19 -11.11
CA LYS A 255 7.22 5.19 -11.90
C LYS A 255 7.67 6.43 -11.10
N SER A 256 7.07 6.69 -9.94
CA SER A 256 7.48 7.79 -9.04
C SER A 256 8.65 7.43 -8.15
N ILE A 257 9.00 6.16 -8.08
CA ILE A 257 10.10 5.66 -7.28
C ILE A 257 11.40 5.82 -8.08
N ASN A 258 12.40 6.44 -7.48
CA ASN A 258 13.74 6.47 -8.02
C ASN A 258 14.38 5.09 -7.81
N LEU A 259 14.33 4.24 -8.83
CA LEU A 259 14.83 2.87 -8.78
C LEU A 259 16.30 2.79 -9.18
N TYR A 260 17.14 2.28 -8.28
CA TYR A 260 18.55 1.99 -8.49
C TYR A 260 18.76 0.48 -8.47
N LYS A 261 19.02 -0.10 -9.63
CA LYS A 261 19.27 -1.55 -9.75
C LYS A 261 20.75 -1.84 -9.49
N ILE A 262 21.01 -2.78 -8.60
CA ILE A 262 22.34 -3.25 -8.22
C ILE A 262 22.39 -4.77 -8.30
N ASN A 263 23.57 -5.34 -8.21
CA ASN A 263 23.77 -6.77 -8.19
C ASN A 263 24.43 -7.26 -6.90
N SER A 264 25.50 -6.64 -6.46
CA SER A 264 26.29 -7.06 -5.29
C SER A 264 26.05 -6.22 -4.04
N ALA A 265 26.46 -6.72 -2.88
CA ALA A 265 26.44 -5.98 -1.62
C ALA A 265 27.30 -4.72 -1.68
N SER A 266 28.43 -4.77 -2.38
CA SER A 266 29.33 -3.61 -2.56
C SER A 266 28.65 -2.53 -3.41
N GLU A 267 27.97 -2.90 -4.50
CA GLU A 267 27.20 -1.94 -5.31
C GLU A 267 26.06 -1.32 -4.50
N MET A 268 25.33 -2.13 -3.72
CA MET A 268 24.25 -1.65 -2.85
C MET A 268 24.78 -0.64 -1.83
N MET A 269 25.92 -0.93 -1.17
CA MET A 269 26.57 -0.01 -0.25
C MET A 269 26.88 1.33 -0.90
N ASN A 270 27.53 1.32 -2.07
CA ASN A 270 27.94 2.53 -2.76
C ASN A 270 26.72 3.42 -3.09
N VAL A 271 25.68 2.82 -3.69
CA VAL A 271 24.46 3.55 -4.05
C VAL A 271 23.73 4.07 -2.81
N VAL A 272 23.64 3.29 -1.73
CA VAL A 272 23.04 3.73 -0.47
C VAL A 272 23.79 4.94 0.08
N MET A 273 25.12 4.86 0.19
CA MET A 273 25.91 5.97 0.74
C MET A 273 25.75 7.26 -0.06
N GLU A 274 25.70 7.17 -1.40
CA GLU A 274 25.43 8.34 -2.27
C GLU A 274 24.04 8.95 -2.07
N ARG A 275 23.02 8.13 -1.74
CA ARG A 275 21.63 8.62 -1.58
C ARG A 275 21.35 9.13 -0.17
N MET A 276 22.13 8.69 0.82
CA MET A 276 21.91 9.07 2.21
C MET A 276 22.12 10.54 2.50
N ASP A 277 22.95 11.26 1.77
CA ASP A 277 23.16 12.71 1.95
C ASP A 277 21.87 13.53 1.83
N SER A 278 20.90 13.03 1.09
CA SER A 278 19.59 13.67 0.87
C SER A 278 18.42 12.91 1.51
N SER A 279 18.68 11.92 2.37
CA SER A 279 17.65 11.06 2.93
C SER A 279 17.41 11.31 4.41
N ASP A 280 16.14 11.55 4.76
CA ASP A 280 15.71 11.69 6.16
C ASP A 280 15.59 10.35 6.88
N ILE A 281 15.25 9.29 6.12
CA ILE A 281 14.95 7.96 6.67
C ILE A 281 15.65 6.90 5.81
N PHE A 282 16.25 5.92 6.46
CA PHE A 282 16.77 4.71 5.82
C PHE A 282 16.04 3.47 6.28
N ILE A 283 15.63 2.61 5.34
CA ILE A 283 15.00 1.31 5.65
C ILE A 283 15.80 0.19 4.99
N GLY A 284 16.55 -0.53 5.80
CA GLY A 284 17.34 -1.68 5.37
C GLY A 284 16.49 -2.96 5.33
N CYS A 285 15.83 -3.24 4.20
CA CYS A 285 14.95 -4.41 4.01
C CYS A 285 15.52 -5.46 3.05
N ALA A 286 16.66 -5.18 2.39
CA ALA A 286 17.32 -6.14 1.50
C ALA A 286 17.88 -7.35 2.25
N ALA A 287 17.88 -8.50 1.60
CA ALA A 287 18.58 -9.69 2.06
C ALA A 287 20.03 -9.68 1.53
N VAL A 288 20.86 -8.88 2.18
CA VAL A 288 22.27 -8.72 1.84
C VAL A 288 23.05 -9.97 2.28
N SER A 289 23.92 -10.51 1.41
CA SER A 289 24.80 -11.62 1.77
C SER A 289 25.85 -11.14 2.77
N ASP A 290 26.00 -11.86 3.89
CA ASP A 290 27.02 -11.56 4.92
C ASP A 290 28.44 -11.82 4.41
N TYR A 291 28.58 -12.71 3.45
CA TYR A 291 29.86 -13.15 2.90
C TYR A 291 29.86 -13.12 1.38
N LYS A 292 31.03 -12.86 0.79
CA LYS A 292 31.31 -12.95 -0.64
C LYS A 292 32.55 -13.77 -0.90
N PRO A 293 32.72 -14.37 -2.11
CA PRO A 293 33.97 -15.01 -2.49
C PRO A 293 35.16 -14.07 -2.29
N ALA A 294 36.24 -14.61 -1.71
CA ALA A 294 37.48 -13.85 -1.53
C ALA A 294 38.05 -13.45 -2.88
N ASP A 295 38.04 -14.36 -3.84
CA ASP A 295 38.49 -14.16 -5.20
C ASP A 295 37.37 -14.46 -6.20
N TYR A 296 37.27 -13.62 -7.21
CA TYR A 296 36.39 -13.81 -8.36
C TYR A 296 37.15 -14.50 -9.49
N SER A 297 36.60 -15.56 -10.06
CA SER A 297 37.17 -16.22 -11.23
C SER A 297 36.62 -15.58 -12.52
N GLU A 298 37.50 -15.01 -13.34
CA GLU A 298 37.11 -14.38 -14.63
C GLU A 298 36.56 -15.42 -15.64
N ASN A 299 36.94 -16.69 -15.47
CA ASN A 299 36.47 -17.80 -16.31
C ASN A 299 35.58 -18.74 -15.50
N LYS A 300 34.62 -19.36 -16.21
CA LYS A 300 33.80 -20.42 -15.61
C LYS A 300 34.68 -21.52 -15.05
N ILE A 301 34.58 -21.80 -13.77
CA ILE A 301 35.30 -22.90 -13.11
C ILE A 301 34.83 -24.22 -13.72
N LYS A 302 35.75 -24.94 -14.38
CA LYS A 302 35.45 -26.21 -15.01
C LYS A 302 35.35 -27.34 -13.96
N LYS A 303 34.53 -28.35 -14.27
CA LYS A 303 34.44 -29.59 -13.49
C LYS A 303 35.62 -30.49 -13.86
N ASP A 304 36.80 -30.05 -13.50
CA ASP A 304 37.99 -30.94 -13.65
C ASP A 304 37.92 -31.99 -12.53
N GLU A 305 38.75 -32.97 -12.58
CA GLU A 305 38.73 -34.23 -11.82
C GLU A 305 38.69 -34.10 -10.27
N MET A 306 38.46 -32.91 -9.75
CA MET A 306 38.33 -32.67 -8.30
C MET A 306 36.92 -33.00 -7.80
N PRO A 307 36.75 -33.88 -6.82
CA PRO A 307 35.45 -34.26 -6.28
C PRO A 307 34.80 -33.13 -5.46
N HIS A 308 35.56 -32.14 -5.03
CA HIS A 308 35.12 -31.02 -4.19
C HIS A 308 35.64 -29.70 -4.73
N LEU A 309 34.79 -28.66 -4.67
CA LEU A 309 35.15 -27.26 -4.92
C LEU A 309 35.10 -26.50 -3.58
N GLU A 310 36.26 -26.04 -3.12
CA GLU A 310 36.37 -25.17 -1.95
C GLU A 310 36.33 -23.70 -2.41
N ILE A 311 35.51 -22.87 -1.74
CA ILE A 311 35.39 -21.44 -2.00
C ILE A 311 35.71 -20.72 -0.70
N GLU A 312 36.81 -19.96 -0.68
CA GLU A 312 37.11 -19.07 0.43
C GLU A 312 36.15 -17.87 0.41
N LEU A 313 35.57 -17.57 1.57
CA LEU A 313 34.63 -16.47 1.73
C LEU A 313 35.20 -15.40 2.65
N LYS A 314 35.05 -14.13 2.25
CA LYS A 314 35.33 -12.95 3.09
C LYS A 314 34.04 -12.20 3.43
N LYS A 315 34.02 -11.58 4.59
CA LYS A 315 32.87 -10.85 5.10
C LYS A 315 32.59 -9.59 4.26
N ASN A 316 31.31 -9.35 3.95
CA ASN A 316 30.84 -8.09 3.39
C ASN A 316 30.75 -7.00 4.46
N GLU A 317 30.76 -5.75 4.03
CA GLU A 317 30.50 -4.60 4.91
C GLU A 317 29.02 -4.54 5.30
N ASP A 318 28.77 -4.12 6.53
CA ASP A 318 27.41 -4.00 7.08
C ASP A 318 26.79 -2.66 6.72
N ILE A 319 25.89 -2.65 5.74
CA ILE A 319 25.22 -1.44 5.23
C ILE A 319 24.47 -0.70 6.35
N LEU A 320 23.68 -1.42 7.15
CA LEU A 320 22.92 -0.83 8.26
C LEU A 320 23.83 -0.12 9.28
N LYS A 321 24.90 -0.80 9.68
CA LYS A 321 25.86 -0.23 10.64
C LYS A 321 26.58 0.98 10.05
N ASN A 322 26.99 0.92 8.78
CA ASN A 322 27.65 2.06 8.11
C ASN A 322 26.72 3.26 8.01
N VAL A 323 25.45 3.08 7.63
CA VAL A 323 24.47 4.16 7.59
C VAL A 323 24.26 4.76 8.97
N ALA A 324 23.96 3.94 9.98
CA ALA A 324 23.72 4.41 11.35
C ALA A 324 24.93 5.15 11.97
N THR A 325 26.15 4.82 11.53
CA THR A 325 27.37 5.47 12.03
C THR A 325 27.63 6.79 11.33
N ASN A 326 27.44 6.87 10.01
CA ASN A 326 27.84 8.03 9.20
C ASN A 326 26.73 9.08 9.04
N PHE A 327 25.45 8.69 9.22
CA PHE A 327 24.28 9.56 9.00
C PHE A 327 23.39 9.62 10.26
N SER A 328 23.95 10.13 11.35
CA SER A 328 23.27 10.19 12.66
C SER A 328 22.02 11.08 12.70
N SER A 329 21.81 11.94 11.69
CA SER A 329 20.60 12.76 11.55
C SER A 329 19.44 12.04 10.88
N SER A 330 19.70 10.91 10.22
CA SER A 330 18.68 10.12 9.56
C SER A 330 18.09 9.08 10.51
N TYR A 331 16.79 8.81 10.39
CA TYR A 331 16.11 7.75 11.13
C TYR A 331 16.39 6.41 10.48
N VAL A 332 17.03 5.48 11.19
CA VAL A 332 17.55 4.23 10.63
C VAL A 332 16.71 3.04 11.09
N VAL A 333 16.10 2.34 10.14
CA VAL A 333 15.24 1.17 10.34
C VAL A 333 15.90 -0.07 9.74
N GLY A 334 16.06 -1.12 10.54
CA GLY A 334 16.55 -2.41 10.09
C GLY A 334 15.47 -3.48 10.03
N PHE A 335 15.63 -4.46 9.15
CA PHE A 335 14.85 -5.71 9.15
C PHE A 335 15.72 -6.85 9.66
N ALA A 336 15.12 -7.73 10.48
CA ALA A 336 15.73 -8.93 10.98
C ALA A 336 14.83 -10.15 10.70
N ALA A 337 15.31 -11.05 9.87
CA ALA A 337 14.69 -12.35 9.64
C ALA A 337 15.33 -13.35 10.63
N GLU A 338 14.54 -13.85 11.56
CA GLU A 338 15.03 -14.72 12.63
C GLU A 338 14.27 -16.06 12.62
N THR A 339 14.94 -17.12 13.07
CA THR A 339 14.36 -18.45 13.19
C THR A 339 14.19 -18.91 14.64
N SER A 340 14.83 -18.22 15.58
CA SER A 340 14.79 -18.52 17.02
C SER A 340 15.09 -17.27 17.85
N ASP A 341 14.52 -17.17 19.04
CA ASP A 341 14.70 -16.07 20.01
C ASP A 341 14.60 -14.65 19.38
N ILE A 342 13.59 -14.51 18.52
CA ILE A 342 13.38 -13.38 17.61
C ILE A 342 13.53 -12.02 18.32
N ASN A 343 12.95 -11.89 19.53
CA ASN A 343 12.91 -10.64 20.26
C ASN A 343 14.27 -10.22 20.86
N ASN A 344 15.00 -11.18 21.44
CA ASN A 344 16.30 -10.89 22.05
C ASN A 344 17.34 -10.59 20.98
N ASN A 345 17.34 -11.36 19.88
CA ASN A 345 18.24 -11.15 18.75
C ASN A 345 17.99 -9.77 18.08
N ALA A 346 16.72 -9.41 17.87
CA ALA A 346 16.35 -8.10 17.30
C ALA A 346 16.79 -6.95 18.22
N MET A 347 16.56 -7.05 19.54
CA MET A 347 16.98 -6.02 20.50
C MET A 347 18.52 -5.88 20.57
N GLN A 348 19.25 -6.97 20.49
CA GLN A 348 20.72 -6.93 20.43
C GLN A 348 21.20 -6.24 19.14
N LYS A 349 20.59 -6.55 17.98
CA LYS A 349 20.90 -5.89 16.71
C LYS A 349 20.57 -4.39 16.75
N LEU A 350 19.42 -4.01 17.30
CA LEU A 350 19.03 -2.61 17.47
C LEU A 350 20.13 -1.82 18.20
N LYS A 351 20.60 -2.34 19.35
CA LYS A 351 21.62 -1.68 20.18
C LYS A 351 23.00 -1.74 19.53
N SER A 352 23.44 -2.90 19.04
CA SER A 352 24.81 -3.10 18.51
C SER A 352 25.08 -2.36 17.22
N LYS A 353 24.03 -2.08 16.42
CA LYS A 353 24.13 -1.32 15.17
C LYS A 353 23.67 0.13 15.30
N ASN A 354 23.26 0.57 16.50
CA ASN A 354 22.74 1.90 16.80
C ASN A 354 21.57 2.30 15.88
N LEU A 355 20.53 1.45 15.82
CA LEU A 355 19.34 1.68 15.02
C LEU A 355 18.25 2.37 15.84
N ASP A 356 17.40 3.16 15.20
CA ASP A 356 16.22 3.78 15.82
C ASP A 356 15.06 2.79 15.92
N MET A 357 14.96 1.89 14.97
CA MET A 357 13.90 0.88 14.89
C MET A 357 14.41 -0.41 14.25
N ILE A 358 13.93 -1.55 14.73
CA ILE A 358 14.12 -2.84 14.07
C ILE A 358 12.79 -3.56 13.89
N ILE A 359 12.61 -4.16 12.74
CA ILE A 359 11.42 -4.91 12.37
C ILE A 359 11.83 -6.37 12.26
N SER A 360 11.29 -7.22 13.11
CA SER A 360 11.59 -8.64 13.12
C SER A 360 10.42 -9.47 12.60
N ASN A 361 10.72 -10.47 11.78
CA ASN A 361 9.77 -11.47 11.33
C ASN A 361 10.31 -12.88 11.56
N ASP A 362 9.38 -13.80 11.82
CA ASP A 362 9.68 -15.23 11.90
C ASP A 362 9.70 -15.82 10.49
N VAL A 363 10.86 -16.28 10.05
CA VAL A 363 11.02 -16.92 8.74
C VAL A 363 10.94 -18.45 8.81
N SER A 364 10.75 -19.04 9.99
CA SER A 364 10.50 -20.47 10.16
C SER A 364 9.09 -20.86 9.72
N ASP A 365 8.13 -19.95 9.83
CA ASP A 365 6.76 -20.13 9.31
C ASP A 365 6.72 -19.86 7.80
N LYS A 366 6.49 -20.91 7.02
CA LYS A 366 6.40 -20.86 5.55
C LYS A 366 5.15 -20.10 5.06
N SER A 367 4.18 -19.80 5.90
CA SER A 367 2.97 -19.04 5.55
C SER A 367 3.17 -17.52 5.61
N ILE A 368 4.31 -17.08 6.15
CA ILE A 368 4.77 -15.70 6.24
C ILE A 368 6.27 -15.65 5.86
N GLY A 369 6.80 -14.49 5.52
CA GLY A 369 8.23 -14.33 5.20
C GLY A 369 8.54 -14.28 3.71
N PHE A 370 9.54 -15.06 3.24
CA PHE A 370 10.02 -14.97 1.85
C PHE A 370 9.02 -15.56 0.85
N ASN A 371 8.90 -14.93 -0.34
CA ASN A 371 8.11 -15.36 -1.50
C ASN A 371 6.58 -15.37 -1.36
N VAL A 372 6.01 -15.21 -0.18
CA VAL A 372 4.56 -15.10 0.05
C VAL A 372 4.10 -13.62 0.07
N ASP A 373 2.79 -13.39 -0.10
CA ASP A 373 2.23 -12.03 -0.14
C ASP A 373 1.89 -11.49 1.25
N ASP A 374 1.74 -12.38 2.23
CA ASP A 374 1.45 -12.03 3.61
C ASP A 374 2.75 -11.91 4.44
N ASN A 375 2.69 -11.16 5.53
CA ASN A 375 3.73 -11.08 6.54
C ASN A 375 3.12 -10.87 7.94
N GLU A 376 3.90 -11.17 8.96
CA GLU A 376 3.65 -10.90 10.36
C GLU A 376 4.94 -10.39 10.97
N VAL A 377 4.91 -9.25 11.65
CA VAL A 377 6.14 -8.63 12.13
C VAL A 377 5.97 -8.04 13.53
N THR A 378 7.08 -7.94 14.25
CA THR A 378 7.18 -7.15 15.47
C THR A 378 8.06 -5.94 15.20
N VAL A 379 7.53 -4.75 15.43
CA VAL A 379 8.26 -3.48 15.39
C VAL A 379 8.79 -3.19 16.78
N ILE A 380 10.09 -2.95 16.90
CA ILE A 380 10.79 -2.72 18.17
C ILE A 380 11.58 -1.41 18.06
N THR A 381 11.34 -0.51 19.02
CA THR A 381 12.14 0.69 19.27
C THR A 381 12.80 0.60 20.66
N CYS A 382 13.52 1.65 21.07
CA CYS A 382 14.05 1.69 22.46
C CYS A 382 12.93 1.68 23.51
N ASP A 383 11.76 2.26 23.21
CA ASP A 383 10.70 2.58 24.16
C ASP A 383 9.51 1.64 24.08
N GLU A 384 9.25 1.04 22.92
CA GLU A 384 8.04 0.26 22.72
C GLU A 384 8.25 -0.95 21.78
N LYS A 385 7.30 -1.88 21.90
CA LYS A 385 7.22 -3.06 21.06
C LYS A 385 5.79 -3.23 20.58
N ILE A 386 5.61 -3.22 19.26
CA ILE A 386 4.30 -3.29 18.60
C ILE A 386 4.25 -4.56 17.75
N PHE A 387 3.26 -5.41 17.99
CA PHE A 387 3.03 -6.61 17.20
C PHE A 387 2.00 -6.32 16.10
N LEU A 388 2.39 -6.49 14.83
CA LEU A 388 1.53 -6.38 13.68
C LEU A 388 1.15 -7.79 13.22
N LYS A 389 -0.12 -8.14 13.41
CA LYS A 389 -0.68 -9.45 13.04
C LYS A 389 -0.56 -9.70 11.55
N LYS A 390 -0.57 -10.99 11.17
CA LYS A 390 -0.53 -11.44 9.78
C LYS A 390 -1.54 -10.71 8.90
N ASP A 391 -1.01 -10.05 7.87
CA ASP A 391 -1.78 -9.35 6.84
C ASP A 391 -0.93 -9.23 5.57
N LYS A 392 -1.50 -8.72 4.47
CA LYS A 392 -0.77 -8.45 3.23
C LYS A 392 0.41 -7.51 3.47
N LYS A 393 1.55 -7.77 2.80
CA LYS A 393 2.77 -6.98 2.94
C LYS A 393 2.55 -5.47 2.77
N ILE A 394 1.70 -5.06 1.84
CA ILE A 394 1.39 -3.63 1.64
C ILE A 394 0.69 -3.02 2.87
N ARG A 395 -0.20 -3.75 3.55
CA ARG A 395 -0.87 -3.26 4.77
C ARG A 395 0.09 -3.19 5.95
N ILE A 396 0.92 -4.22 6.11
CA ILE A 396 2.01 -4.21 7.09
C ILE A 396 2.95 -3.03 6.83
N ALA A 397 3.31 -2.76 5.58
CA ALA A 397 4.16 -1.63 5.20
C ALA A 397 3.52 -0.28 5.58
N ARG A 398 2.23 -0.09 5.34
CA ARG A 398 1.49 1.11 5.73
C ARG A 398 1.52 1.34 7.25
N GLU A 399 1.30 0.27 8.05
CA GLU A 399 1.38 0.38 9.51
C GLU A 399 2.80 0.70 9.99
N ILE A 400 3.82 0.08 9.41
CA ILE A 400 5.23 0.40 9.70
C ILE A 400 5.52 1.89 9.44
N LEU A 401 5.11 2.41 8.27
CA LEU A 401 5.35 3.82 7.93
C LEU A 401 4.57 4.80 8.80
N LYS A 402 3.38 4.45 9.29
CA LYS A 402 2.67 5.24 10.31
C LYS A 402 3.47 5.31 11.62
N ILE A 403 4.03 4.18 12.05
CA ILE A 403 4.87 4.13 13.26
C ILE A 403 6.13 4.97 13.05
N ILE A 404 6.81 4.86 11.91
CA ILE A 404 7.98 5.68 11.56
C ILE A 404 7.63 7.17 11.58
N ALA A 405 6.53 7.56 10.95
CA ALA A 405 6.08 8.96 10.90
C ALA A 405 5.82 9.53 12.30
N ASN A 406 5.20 8.74 13.20
CA ASN A 406 4.96 9.15 14.58
C ASN A 406 6.26 9.34 15.37
N ASN A 407 7.31 8.62 15.06
CA ASN A 407 8.61 8.72 15.73
C ASN A 407 9.51 9.81 15.13
N THR A 408 9.37 10.13 13.85
CA THR A 408 10.18 11.15 13.17
C THR A 408 9.59 12.56 13.25
N ASN A 409 8.32 12.71 13.64
CA ASN A 409 7.64 14.01 13.80
C ASN A 409 7.55 14.46 15.28
N LYS A 410 8.20 13.75 16.20
CA LYS A 410 8.41 14.15 17.58
C LYS A 410 9.65 15.03 17.67
#